data_168574030931e2631f52e772d14407ff
#
_entry.id   168574030931e2631f52e772d14407ff
#
_cell.length_a   1.000
_cell.length_b   1.000
_cell.length_c   1.000
_cell.angle_alpha   90.00
_cell.angle_beta   90.00
_cell.angle_gamma   90.00
#
_symmetry.space_group_name_H-M   'P 1'
#
loop_
_entity.id
_entity.type
_entity.pdbx_description
1 polymer ?
#
loop_
_entity_poly.entity_id
_entity_poly.type
_entity_poly.pdbx_seq_one_letter_code
_entity_poly.pdbx_strand_id
1 'polypeptide(L)'
;MTYRAIVICLASLFFPSAAWSQGCVDCHKKVTPNIVSDWQLSKHSRSGIDCSVCHGDQHQSAEDVAKAQIPTPDTCAACHATQVQQFKAGKHAAAWAAMKAMPTAHWQPMALMEGMKGCGGCHKIGLKTEAEIRDLRKNGAGFGVASCDACHTRHIFSLVEARQPQACQTCHMGFDHPQWEMYSSSKHGVRFLLKQSKVLPETVAAPTCQTCHMQEGNHAVRTAWGFLAVRLPLPEDKQWAADQTTILQGLGVLDPDGKPTARLEVVKTADVARLTQQDWQKERDKMLKTCHQCHSANFAKAELEKGDQMIREADRLLAEAIRILADLYKDGILQKPKNYAYAFPDLLTFHDAPTVIEQKLFVMHLEHRMRAFQGTFHANPDYALWYGWSEMQRDLTEIKTLAEELRRRHKEKKE
;
A
#
# COMPACT_ATOMS: atom_id res chain seq x y z
N MET A 1 57.97 -43.08 -17.78
CA MET A 1 56.67 -42.47 -17.34
C MET A 1 56.96 -41.32 -16.40
N THR A 2 57.00 -40.12 -16.93
CA THR A 2 57.36 -38.89 -16.19
C THR A 2 56.10 -38.12 -15.82
N TYR A 3 55.76 -38.07 -14.54
CA TYR A 3 54.66 -37.23 -14.01
C TYR A 3 55.12 -35.78 -13.99
N ARG A 4 54.43 -34.91 -14.76
CA ARG A 4 54.54 -33.44 -14.63
C ARG A 4 53.54 -33.00 -13.59
N ALA A 5 53.99 -32.45 -12.47
CA ALA A 5 53.16 -31.77 -11.46
C ALA A 5 52.79 -30.39 -12.00
N ILE A 6 51.50 -30.12 -12.15
CA ILE A 6 50.97 -28.78 -12.45
C ILE A 6 50.78 -28.08 -11.09
N VAL A 7 51.60 -27.07 -10.85
CA VAL A 7 51.43 -26.14 -9.72
C VAL A 7 50.40 -25.06 -10.15
N ILE A 8 49.20 -25.14 -9.59
CA ILE A 8 48.20 -24.08 -9.74
C ILE A 8 48.51 -22.99 -8.71
N CYS A 9 49.09 -21.86 -9.16
CA CYS A 9 49.17 -20.67 -8.35
C CYS A 9 47.76 -20.05 -8.20
N LEU A 10 47.16 -20.22 -7.03
CA LEU A 10 45.98 -19.44 -6.60
C LEU A 10 46.47 -18.02 -6.27
N ALA A 11 46.33 -17.11 -7.19
CA ALA A 11 46.46 -15.67 -6.93
C ALA A 11 45.28 -15.23 -6.10
N SER A 12 45.50 -15.07 -4.80
CA SER A 12 44.57 -14.42 -3.88
C SER A 12 44.43 -12.94 -4.28
N LEU A 13 43.36 -12.59 -4.95
CA LEU A 13 42.98 -11.20 -5.17
C LEU A 13 42.62 -10.57 -3.79
N PHE A 14 43.60 -9.98 -3.15
CA PHE A 14 43.34 -9.09 -2.03
C PHE A 14 42.68 -7.82 -2.59
N PHE A 15 41.39 -7.68 -2.35
CA PHE A 15 40.69 -6.42 -2.54
C PHE A 15 41.04 -5.48 -1.39
N PRO A 16 41.62 -4.28 -1.64
CA PRO A 16 41.91 -3.31 -0.60
C PRO A 16 40.65 -2.52 -0.25
N SER A 17 39.60 -3.16 0.28
CA SER A 17 38.35 -2.49 0.67
C SER A 17 38.33 -2.00 2.12
N ALA A 18 39.32 -2.36 2.95
CA ALA A 18 39.28 -2.08 4.37
C ALA A 18 39.67 -0.64 4.77
N ALA A 19 40.37 0.12 3.94
CA ALA A 19 40.87 1.44 4.32
C ALA A 19 39.86 2.59 4.14
N TRP A 20 38.94 2.48 3.18
CA TRP A 20 37.98 3.54 2.86
C TRP A 20 36.77 3.56 3.82
N SER A 21 36.34 2.42 4.28
CA SER A 21 35.24 2.29 5.24
C SER A 21 35.58 2.78 6.63
N GLN A 22 36.83 2.70 7.04
CA GLN A 22 37.28 3.11 8.36
C GLN A 22 37.05 4.61 8.63
N GLY A 23 37.26 5.48 7.63
CA GLY A 23 36.99 6.91 7.71
C GLY A 23 35.48 7.21 7.97
N CYS A 24 34.58 6.54 7.26
CA CYS A 24 33.14 6.67 7.48
C CYS A 24 32.76 6.27 8.91
N VAL A 25 33.23 5.11 9.34
CA VAL A 25 32.95 4.57 10.69
C VAL A 25 33.48 5.48 11.78
N ASP A 26 34.69 5.98 11.65
CA ASP A 26 35.33 6.82 12.68
C ASP A 26 34.66 8.19 12.81
N CYS A 27 34.19 8.76 11.70
CA CYS A 27 33.41 9.99 11.71
C CYS A 27 32.03 9.74 12.31
N HIS A 28 31.27 8.78 11.75
CA HIS A 28 29.87 8.52 12.12
C HIS A 28 29.71 7.94 13.53
N LYS A 29 30.73 7.30 14.11
CA LYS A 29 30.75 6.97 15.55
C LYS A 29 30.61 8.20 16.45
N LYS A 30 31.05 9.36 15.98
CA LYS A 30 30.96 10.63 16.73
C LYS A 30 29.68 11.39 16.42
N VAL A 31 29.21 11.35 15.17
CA VAL A 31 28.11 12.17 14.67
C VAL A 31 26.76 11.44 14.74
N THR A 32 26.74 10.16 14.37
CA THR A 32 25.53 9.31 14.33
C THR A 32 25.84 7.89 14.82
N PRO A 33 26.22 7.71 16.11
CA PRO A 33 26.76 6.45 16.62
C PRO A 33 25.86 5.24 16.43
N ASN A 34 24.54 5.41 16.52
CA ASN A 34 23.59 4.31 16.38
C ASN A 34 23.54 3.74 14.95
N ILE A 35 23.78 4.55 13.93
CA ILE A 35 23.89 4.06 12.54
C ILE A 35 25.04 3.06 12.42
N VAL A 36 26.18 3.39 13.05
CA VAL A 36 27.35 2.52 13.03
C VAL A 36 27.11 1.24 13.83
N SER A 37 26.53 1.34 15.03
CA SER A 37 26.24 0.17 15.86
C SER A 37 25.25 -0.78 15.18
N ASP A 38 24.18 -0.26 14.55
CA ASP A 38 23.21 -1.05 13.82
C ASP A 38 23.85 -1.75 12.60
N TRP A 39 24.67 -1.01 11.84
CA TRP A 39 25.42 -1.61 10.74
C TRP A 39 26.34 -2.72 11.22
N GLN A 40 27.08 -2.54 12.31
CA GLN A 40 27.97 -3.56 12.87
C GLN A 40 27.23 -4.84 13.28
N LEU A 41 25.96 -4.75 13.70
CA LEU A 41 25.10 -5.89 14.01
C LEU A 41 24.56 -6.57 12.74
N SER A 42 24.59 -5.91 11.59
CA SER A 42 24.01 -6.40 10.35
C SER A 42 24.78 -7.59 9.76
N LYS A 43 24.11 -8.34 8.88
CA LYS A 43 24.77 -9.34 8.03
C LYS A 43 25.66 -8.68 6.96
N HIS A 44 25.33 -7.46 6.53
CA HIS A 44 26.14 -6.70 5.57
C HIS A 44 27.55 -6.47 6.10
N SER A 45 27.68 -5.94 7.33
CA SER A 45 28.97 -5.74 7.98
C SER A 45 29.77 -7.03 8.08
N ARG A 46 29.11 -8.13 8.50
CA ARG A 46 29.78 -9.45 8.62
C ARG A 46 30.21 -10.04 7.28
N SER A 47 29.58 -9.62 6.18
CA SER A 47 29.93 -10.02 4.83
C SER A 47 30.87 -9.04 4.12
N GLY A 48 31.45 -8.08 4.84
CA GLY A 48 32.39 -7.10 4.30
C GLY A 48 31.73 -6.01 3.42
N ILE A 49 30.42 -5.85 3.50
CA ILE A 49 29.69 -4.78 2.79
C ILE A 49 29.75 -3.53 3.65
N ASP A 50 30.51 -2.56 3.23
CA ASP A 50 30.72 -1.31 3.95
C ASP A 50 29.77 -0.17 3.51
N CYS A 51 29.92 0.99 4.13
CA CYS A 51 29.08 2.15 3.92
C CYS A 51 29.12 2.65 2.46
N SER A 52 30.31 2.59 1.82
CA SER A 52 30.52 3.12 0.47
C SER A 52 29.79 2.32 -0.62
N VAL A 53 29.54 1.03 -0.40
CA VAL A 53 28.76 0.18 -1.32
C VAL A 53 27.36 0.73 -1.53
N CYS A 54 26.76 1.34 -0.51
CA CYS A 54 25.42 1.88 -0.57
C CYS A 54 25.40 3.41 -0.77
N HIS A 55 26.32 4.14 -0.14
CA HIS A 55 26.32 5.60 -0.12
C HIS A 55 27.37 6.25 -1.04
N GLY A 56 28.15 5.44 -1.74
CA GLY A 56 29.28 5.94 -2.55
C GLY A 56 30.43 6.43 -1.68
N ASP A 57 31.47 6.94 -2.33
CA ASP A 57 32.73 7.39 -1.71
C ASP A 57 32.97 8.90 -1.81
N GLN A 58 32.00 9.64 -2.35
CA GLN A 58 32.16 11.07 -2.65
C GLN A 58 31.90 11.98 -1.42
N HIS A 59 31.26 11.46 -0.40
CA HIS A 59 31.04 12.15 0.88
C HIS A 59 32.22 11.92 1.81
N GLN A 60 32.94 12.99 2.13
CA GLN A 60 34.17 12.94 2.94
C GLN A 60 34.14 13.85 4.17
N SER A 61 33.19 14.80 4.25
CA SER A 61 33.09 15.79 5.34
C SER A 61 31.64 16.24 5.57
N ALA A 62 31.42 16.97 6.65
CA ALA A 62 30.08 17.52 6.96
C ALA A 62 29.57 18.51 5.90
N GLU A 63 30.48 19.20 5.23
CA GLU A 63 30.15 20.22 4.22
C GLU A 63 29.69 19.62 2.89
N ASP A 64 30.04 18.36 2.62
CA ASP A 64 29.75 17.70 1.36
C ASP A 64 28.72 16.57 1.44
N VAL A 65 27.92 16.55 2.51
CA VAL A 65 26.87 15.56 2.77
C VAL A 65 25.94 15.34 1.55
N ALA A 66 25.76 16.35 0.74
CA ALA A 66 24.95 16.26 -0.48
C ALA A 66 25.53 15.30 -1.54
N LYS A 67 26.82 14.92 -1.43
CA LYS A 67 27.46 13.95 -2.31
C LYS A 67 27.19 12.49 -1.91
N ALA A 68 26.74 12.24 -0.66
CA ALA A 68 26.35 10.89 -0.28
C ALA A 68 25.18 10.40 -1.14
N GLN A 69 25.32 9.22 -1.72
CA GLN A 69 24.26 8.62 -2.52
C GLN A 69 23.10 8.17 -1.63
N ILE A 70 21.89 8.31 -2.16
CA ILE A 70 20.70 7.71 -1.54
C ILE A 70 20.53 6.32 -2.14
N PRO A 71 20.64 5.23 -1.36
CA PRO A 71 20.42 3.88 -1.85
C PRO A 71 19.00 3.73 -2.40
N THR A 72 18.90 3.12 -3.57
CA THR A 72 17.65 2.78 -4.24
C THR A 72 17.52 1.25 -4.36
N PRO A 73 16.38 0.71 -4.79
CA PRO A 73 16.30 -0.71 -5.10
C PRO A 73 17.37 -1.19 -6.09
N ASP A 74 17.81 -0.33 -7.01
CA ASP A 74 18.87 -0.71 -7.98
C ASP A 74 20.24 -0.87 -7.30
N THR A 75 20.52 -0.11 -6.25
CA THR A 75 21.70 -0.33 -5.39
C THR A 75 21.65 -1.72 -4.75
N CYS A 76 20.49 -2.13 -4.27
CA CYS A 76 20.31 -3.45 -3.66
C CYS A 76 20.39 -4.58 -4.71
N ALA A 77 20.00 -4.31 -5.96
CA ALA A 77 19.95 -5.29 -7.05
C ALA A 77 21.30 -5.91 -7.38
N ALA A 78 22.42 -5.21 -7.09
CA ALA A 78 23.76 -5.72 -7.31
C ALA A 78 24.01 -7.09 -6.64
N CYS A 79 23.36 -7.34 -5.49
CA CYS A 79 23.46 -8.60 -4.76
C CYS A 79 22.08 -9.28 -4.57
N HIS A 80 20.98 -8.54 -4.56
CA HIS A 80 19.62 -9.00 -4.29
C HIS A 80 18.70 -8.89 -5.52
N ALA A 81 19.21 -9.24 -6.70
CA ALA A 81 18.51 -9.06 -7.98
C ALA A 81 17.11 -9.68 -8.00
N THR A 82 16.95 -10.91 -7.49
CA THR A 82 15.66 -11.61 -7.44
C THR A 82 14.64 -10.85 -6.60
N GLN A 83 14.99 -10.40 -5.40
CA GLN A 83 14.11 -9.69 -4.49
C GLN A 83 13.70 -8.33 -5.07
N VAL A 84 14.63 -7.63 -5.71
CA VAL A 84 14.36 -6.35 -6.37
C VAL A 84 13.44 -6.54 -7.58
N GLN A 85 13.65 -7.57 -8.40
CA GLN A 85 12.77 -7.89 -9.51
C GLN A 85 11.34 -8.22 -9.02
N GLN A 86 11.23 -9.01 -7.96
CA GLN A 86 9.94 -9.32 -7.33
C GLN A 86 9.28 -8.06 -6.78
N PHE A 87 10.02 -7.20 -6.07
CA PHE A 87 9.50 -5.93 -5.55
C PHE A 87 8.97 -5.05 -6.68
N LYS A 88 9.73 -4.89 -7.78
CA LYS A 88 9.31 -4.13 -8.97
C LYS A 88 8.04 -4.68 -9.62
N ALA A 89 7.76 -5.97 -9.49
CA ALA A 89 6.54 -6.62 -9.97
C ALA A 89 5.36 -6.53 -8.97
N GLY A 90 5.58 -6.02 -7.76
CA GLY A 90 4.57 -5.91 -6.69
C GLY A 90 3.89 -4.56 -6.62
N LYS A 91 2.83 -4.47 -5.82
CA LYS A 91 2.05 -3.23 -5.59
C LYS A 91 2.86 -2.13 -4.93
N HIS A 92 3.76 -2.48 -4.02
CA HIS A 92 4.57 -1.50 -3.32
C HIS A 92 5.44 -0.66 -4.27
N ALA A 93 5.96 -1.25 -5.35
CA ALA A 93 6.73 -0.52 -6.36
C ALA A 93 5.93 0.62 -7.02
N ALA A 94 4.62 0.42 -7.19
CA ALA A 94 3.73 1.40 -7.79
C ALA A 94 3.19 2.45 -6.79
N ALA A 95 3.47 2.33 -5.48
CA ALA A 95 2.85 3.14 -4.44
C ALA A 95 3.07 4.64 -4.64
N TRP A 96 4.28 5.08 -5.03
CA TRP A 96 4.55 6.49 -5.31
C TRP A 96 3.82 7.00 -6.55
N ALA A 97 3.79 6.19 -7.62
CA ALA A 97 3.04 6.53 -8.82
C ALA A 97 1.52 6.54 -8.56
N ALA A 98 1.02 5.69 -7.67
CA ALA A 98 -0.39 5.66 -7.29
C ALA A 98 -0.88 6.98 -6.65
N MET A 99 0.00 7.75 -6.01
CA MET A 99 -0.33 9.10 -5.53
C MET A 99 -0.76 10.02 -6.68
N LYS A 100 -0.24 9.85 -7.89
CA LYS A 100 -0.61 10.64 -9.06
C LYS A 100 -2.01 10.30 -9.60
N ALA A 101 -2.54 9.12 -9.25
CA ALA A 101 -3.92 8.73 -9.58
C ALA A 101 -4.97 9.49 -8.77
N MET A 102 -4.57 10.13 -7.68
CA MET A 102 -5.44 10.84 -6.76
C MET A 102 -5.03 12.32 -6.66
N PRO A 103 -5.11 13.10 -7.74
CA PRO A 103 -4.59 14.47 -7.77
C PRO A 103 -5.29 15.38 -6.75
N THR A 104 -6.59 15.21 -6.53
CA THR A 104 -7.36 16.01 -5.57
C THR A 104 -6.91 15.78 -4.13
N ALA A 105 -6.66 14.53 -3.73
CA ALA A 105 -6.17 14.21 -2.39
C ALA A 105 -4.78 14.80 -2.11
N HIS A 106 -3.91 14.83 -3.12
CA HIS A 106 -2.53 15.30 -2.97
C HIS A 106 -2.37 16.81 -3.04
N TRP A 107 -3.42 17.55 -3.40
CA TRP A 107 -3.42 19.02 -3.35
C TRP A 107 -3.71 19.56 -1.95
N GLN A 108 -4.06 18.71 -0.99
CA GLN A 108 -4.24 19.13 0.38
C GLN A 108 -2.92 19.54 1.02
N PRO A 109 -2.87 20.68 1.74
CA PRO A 109 -1.63 21.17 2.33
C PRO A 109 -0.91 20.15 3.20
N MET A 110 -1.63 19.37 4.00
CA MET A 110 -1.03 18.35 4.88
C MET A 110 -0.42 17.17 4.12
N ALA A 111 -0.96 16.81 2.95
CA ALA A 111 -0.38 15.75 2.12
C ALA A 111 0.90 16.24 1.39
N LEU A 112 0.95 17.51 1.02
CA LEU A 112 2.03 18.12 0.25
C LEU A 112 3.11 18.77 1.11
N MET A 113 2.71 19.35 2.25
CA MET A 113 3.52 20.28 3.04
C MET A 113 4.90 19.75 3.39
N GLU A 114 5.01 18.48 3.67
CA GLU A 114 6.27 17.87 4.05
C GLU A 114 6.52 16.53 3.34
N GLY A 115 5.80 16.29 2.24
CA GLY A 115 5.94 15.14 1.32
C GLY A 115 6.01 13.75 1.96
N MET A 116 6.54 13.68 3.17
CA MET A 116 6.87 12.47 3.90
C MET A 116 6.03 12.27 5.18
N LYS A 117 5.26 13.27 5.61
CA LYS A 117 4.40 13.17 6.81
C LYS A 117 2.93 12.97 6.48
N GLY A 118 2.50 13.35 5.28
CA GLY A 118 1.18 13.02 4.77
C GLY A 118 1.16 11.63 4.11
N CYS A 119 0.41 11.49 3.03
CA CYS A 119 0.32 10.26 2.23
C CYS A 119 1.70 9.73 1.80
N GLY A 120 2.64 10.65 1.50
CA GLY A 120 4.03 10.33 1.18
C GLY A 120 4.78 9.59 2.29
N GLY A 121 4.34 9.70 3.55
CA GLY A 121 4.94 8.98 4.67
C GLY A 121 4.95 7.46 4.48
N CYS A 122 3.88 6.90 3.90
CA CYS A 122 3.75 5.48 3.57
C CYS A 122 4.06 5.21 2.09
N HIS A 123 3.52 6.01 1.17
CA HIS A 123 3.68 5.81 -0.27
C HIS A 123 5.11 6.00 -0.79
N LYS A 124 6.01 6.59 0.02
CA LYS A 124 7.45 6.68 -0.29
C LYS A 124 8.13 5.34 -0.55
N ILE A 125 7.53 4.22 -0.17
CA ILE A 125 8.01 2.88 -0.50
C ILE A 125 8.09 2.64 -2.00
N GLY A 126 7.26 3.32 -2.81
CA GLY A 126 7.22 3.18 -4.26
C GLY A 126 8.49 3.67 -4.98
N LEU A 127 8.66 3.15 -6.19
CA LEU A 127 9.76 3.55 -7.08
C LEU A 127 9.64 5.03 -7.44
N LYS A 128 10.78 5.70 -7.52
CA LYS A 128 10.93 7.11 -7.87
C LYS A 128 11.98 7.28 -8.95
N THR A 129 11.78 8.28 -9.78
CA THR A 129 12.79 8.75 -10.70
C THR A 129 13.92 9.50 -9.99
N GLU A 130 15.07 9.59 -10.60
CA GLU A 130 16.20 10.40 -10.10
C GLU A 130 15.81 11.87 -9.84
N ALA A 131 14.91 12.44 -10.67
CA ALA A 131 14.42 13.79 -10.50
C ALA A 131 13.58 13.91 -9.21
N GLU A 132 12.68 12.98 -8.97
CA GLU A 132 11.85 12.93 -7.75
C GLU A 132 12.70 12.73 -6.49
N ILE A 133 13.76 11.92 -6.56
CA ILE A 133 14.71 11.74 -5.45
C ILE A 133 15.45 13.06 -5.17
N ARG A 134 15.91 13.76 -6.21
CA ARG A 134 16.55 15.07 -6.03
C ARG A 134 15.63 16.11 -5.42
N ASP A 135 14.37 16.14 -5.83
CA ASP A 135 13.37 17.07 -5.27
C ASP A 135 13.07 16.77 -3.80
N LEU A 136 12.90 15.51 -3.44
CA LEU A 136 12.73 15.11 -2.05
C LEU A 136 13.92 15.52 -1.16
N ARG A 137 15.13 15.43 -1.68
CA ARG A 137 16.34 15.90 -0.97
C ARG A 137 16.34 17.40 -0.74
N LYS A 138 16.03 18.20 -1.77
CA LYS A 138 15.96 19.67 -1.67
C LYS A 138 14.96 20.13 -0.64
N ASN A 139 13.84 19.42 -0.50
CA ASN A 139 12.73 19.77 0.38
C ASN A 139 12.87 19.17 1.79
N GLY A 140 14.07 18.73 2.19
CA GLY A 140 14.32 18.26 3.54
C GLY A 140 13.74 16.88 3.88
N ALA A 141 13.36 16.10 2.87
CA ALA A 141 12.79 14.76 3.08
C ALA A 141 13.81 13.70 3.60
N GLY A 142 15.07 14.10 3.81
CA GLY A 142 16.12 13.28 4.42
C GLY A 142 16.73 12.25 3.48
N PHE A 143 17.53 11.38 4.06
CA PHE A 143 18.21 10.28 3.38
C PHE A 143 17.34 9.03 3.42
N GLY A 144 16.84 8.57 2.32
CA GLY A 144 16.14 7.32 2.24
C GLY A 144 14.85 7.44 1.46
N VAL A 145 14.78 6.65 0.42
CA VAL A 145 13.57 6.52 -0.42
C VAL A 145 12.59 5.51 0.16
N ALA A 146 12.98 4.84 1.27
CA ALA A 146 12.16 3.91 2.04
C ALA A 146 11.51 2.80 1.20
N SER A 147 12.21 2.26 0.21
CA SER A 147 11.72 1.13 -0.57
C SER A 147 11.99 -0.18 0.17
N CYS A 148 13.21 -0.71 0.10
CA CYS A 148 13.57 -1.94 0.80
C CYS A 148 13.65 -1.72 2.32
N ASP A 149 14.15 -0.56 2.73
CA ASP A 149 14.32 -0.16 4.13
C ASP A 149 13.04 0.24 4.85
N ALA A 150 11.89 0.22 4.17
CA ALA A 150 10.59 0.32 4.84
C ALA A 150 10.28 -0.92 5.72
N CYS A 151 10.78 -2.10 5.30
CA CYS A 151 10.57 -3.37 6.02
C CYS A 151 11.88 -3.89 6.62
N HIS A 152 13.01 -3.68 5.94
CA HIS A 152 14.35 -4.02 6.40
C HIS A 152 15.01 -2.79 7.03
N THR A 153 14.62 -2.45 8.26
CA THR A 153 15.06 -1.19 8.88
C THR A 153 16.58 -1.04 8.82
N ARG A 154 17.01 0.05 8.25
CA ARG A 154 18.43 0.42 8.17
C ARG A 154 18.91 0.84 9.58
N HIS A 155 20.12 0.51 9.96
CA HIS A 155 21.21 -0.09 9.16
C HIS A 155 21.44 -1.55 9.55
N ILE A 156 20.59 -2.11 10.41
CA ILE A 156 20.67 -3.52 10.81
C ILE A 156 20.18 -4.48 9.72
N PHE A 157 19.20 -4.08 8.89
CA PHE A 157 18.59 -4.87 7.83
C PHE A 157 18.14 -6.26 8.29
N SER A 158 17.48 -6.31 9.45
CA SER A 158 17.10 -7.55 10.12
C SER A 158 16.01 -8.31 9.36
N LEU A 159 16.28 -9.59 9.04
CA LEU A 159 15.25 -10.51 8.55
C LEU A 159 14.26 -10.90 9.65
N VAL A 160 14.70 -10.90 10.90
CA VAL A 160 13.81 -11.23 12.04
C VAL A 160 12.74 -10.15 12.16
N GLU A 161 13.13 -8.89 12.08
CA GLU A 161 12.21 -7.74 12.08
C GLU A 161 11.28 -7.76 10.86
N ALA A 162 11.84 -7.87 9.64
CA ALA A 162 11.06 -7.86 8.40
C ALA A 162 10.03 -9.02 8.30
N ARG A 163 10.21 -10.10 9.06
CA ARG A 163 9.27 -11.22 9.14
C ARG A 163 8.18 -11.04 10.19
N GLN A 164 8.23 -9.98 11.00
CA GLN A 164 7.17 -9.69 11.96
C GLN A 164 6.03 -8.92 11.29
N PRO A 165 4.77 -9.13 11.65
CA PRO A 165 3.64 -8.32 11.17
C PRO A 165 3.82 -6.83 11.44
N GLN A 166 4.55 -6.47 12.50
CA GLN A 166 4.85 -5.09 12.87
C GLN A 166 5.63 -4.33 11.79
N ALA A 167 6.42 -5.03 10.94
CA ALA A 167 7.06 -4.40 9.80
C ALA A 167 6.05 -3.84 8.77
N CYS A 168 4.83 -4.38 8.73
CA CYS A 168 3.75 -3.92 7.86
C CYS A 168 2.89 -2.84 8.54
N GLN A 169 2.76 -2.94 9.88
CA GLN A 169 1.89 -2.10 10.70
C GLN A 169 2.14 -0.61 10.51
N THR A 170 3.41 -0.18 10.35
CA THR A 170 3.77 1.22 10.24
C THR A 170 3.06 1.99 9.12
N CYS A 171 2.57 1.26 8.10
CA CYS A 171 1.83 1.80 6.97
C CYS A 171 0.42 1.21 6.84
N HIS A 172 0.23 -0.05 7.25
CA HIS A 172 -1.04 -0.77 7.13
C HIS A 172 -1.84 -0.72 8.44
N MET A 173 -2.18 0.51 8.86
CA MET A 173 -2.99 0.80 10.04
C MET A 173 -3.82 2.08 9.82
N GLY A 174 -4.80 2.28 10.66
CA GLY A 174 -5.58 3.52 10.71
C GLY A 174 -6.83 3.48 9.84
N PHE A 175 -7.22 4.63 9.33
CA PHE A 175 -8.59 4.86 8.92
C PHE A 175 -8.99 4.19 7.59
N ASP A 176 -8.17 4.19 6.57
CA ASP A 176 -8.50 3.68 5.23
C ASP A 176 -7.89 2.30 4.90
N HIS A 177 -6.93 1.85 5.69
CA HIS A 177 -6.35 0.50 5.57
C HIS A 177 -5.92 -0.08 6.91
N PRO A 178 -6.88 -0.35 7.81
CA PRO A 178 -6.64 -0.86 9.16
C PRO A 178 -6.32 -2.36 9.18
N GLN A 179 -5.43 -2.84 8.27
CA GLN A 179 -5.13 -4.27 8.17
C GLN A 179 -4.46 -4.80 9.43
N TRP A 180 -3.64 -4.00 10.12
CA TRP A 180 -3.06 -4.40 11.40
C TRP A 180 -4.12 -4.64 12.45
N GLU A 181 -5.06 -3.71 12.63
CA GLU A 181 -6.14 -3.81 13.60
C GLU A 181 -7.05 -5.00 13.29
N MET A 182 -7.39 -5.21 12.03
CA MET A 182 -8.18 -6.36 11.57
C MET A 182 -7.45 -7.68 11.82
N TYR A 183 -6.16 -7.74 11.48
CA TYR A 183 -5.35 -8.92 11.67
C TYR A 183 -5.13 -9.21 13.16
N SER A 184 -4.67 -8.25 13.96
CA SER A 184 -4.29 -8.45 15.36
C SER A 184 -5.45 -8.89 16.24
N SER A 185 -6.68 -8.49 15.90
CA SER A 185 -7.91 -8.91 16.56
C SER A 185 -8.62 -10.11 15.90
N SER A 186 -8.13 -10.61 14.76
CA SER A 186 -8.62 -11.84 14.14
C SER A 186 -8.09 -13.10 14.86
N LYS A 187 -8.68 -14.26 14.53
CA LYS A 187 -8.16 -15.55 15.04
C LYS A 187 -6.71 -15.81 14.62
N HIS A 188 -6.29 -15.38 13.43
CA HIS A 188 -4.91 -15.53 12.97
C HIS A 188 -3.96 -14.66 13.78
N GLY A 189 -4.29 -13.38 13.98
CA GLY A 189 -3.47 -12.46 14.74
C GLY A 189 -3.41 -12.77 16.21
N VAL A 190 -4.55 -13.10 16.85
CA VAL A 190 -4.55 -13.55 18.25
C VAL A 190 -3.65 -14.76 18.45
N ARG A 191 -3.70 -15.73 17.54
CA ARG A 191 -2.84 -16.91 17.58
C ARG A 191 -1.36 -16.55 17.47
N PHE A 192 -1.01 -15.59 16.59
CA PHE A 192 0.34 -15.05 16.48
C PHE A 192 0.80 -14.38 17.77
N LEU A 193 -0.01 -13.48 18.35
CA LEU A 193 0.31 -12.78 19.59
C LEU A 193 0.49 -13.73 20.78
N LEU A 194 -0.34 -14.75 20.90
CA LEU A 194 -0.21 -15.79 21.93
C LEU A 194 1.07 -16.62 21.77
N LYS A 195 1.49 -16.88 20.53
CA LYS A 195 2.78 -17.53 20.25
C LYS A 195 3.94 -16.61 20.60
N GLN A 196 3.87 -15.35 20.19
CA GLN A 196 4.91 -14.34 20.48
C GLN A 196 5.11 -14.15 22.00
N SER A 197 4.02 -14.17 22.77
CA SER A 197 4.05 -14.10 24.24
C SER A 197 4.35 -15.44 24.93
N LYS A 198 4.73 -16.47 24.17
CA LYS A 198 5.09 -17.82 24.65
C LYS A 198 3.94 -18.55 25.40
N VAL A 199 2.69 -18.12 25.23
CA VAL A 199 1.50 -18.84 25.72
C VAL A 199 1.25 -20.07 24.86
N LEU A 200 1.49 -19.99 23.55
CA LEU A 200 1.48 -21.12 22.63
C LEU A 200 2.90 -21.58 22.30
N PRO A 201 3.10 -22.91 22.12
CA PRO A 201 4.41 -23.46 21.71
C PRO A 201 4.92 -22.90 20.38
N GLU A 202 6.23 -22.83 20.21
CA GLU A 202 6.88 -22.36 18.97
C GLU A 202 6.51 -23.20 17.73
N THR A 203 6.15 -24.46 17.90
CA THR A 203 5.76 -25.39 16.83
C THR A 203 4.35 -25.11 16.28
N VAL A 204 3.55 -24.27 16.96
CA VAL A 204 2.19 -23.98 16.53
C VAL A 204 2.20 -23.06 15.30
N ALA A 205 1.44 -23.43 14.28
CA ALA A 205 1.23 -22.57 13.11
C ALA A 205 0.50 -21.28 13.52
N ALA A 206 1.11 -20.14 13.26
CA ALA A 206 0.57 -18.81 13.54
C ALA A 206 0.89 -17.91 12.33
N PRO A 207 0.01 -17.83 11.33
CA PRO A 207 0.28 -17.11 10.09
C PRO A 207 0.42 -15.61 10.35
N THR A 208 1.40 -15.00 9.70
CA THR A 208 1.67 -13.56 9.71
C THR A 208 1.21 -12.91 8.40
N CYS A 209 1.32 -11.59 8.31
CA CYS A 209 1.10 -10.87 7.06
C CYS A 209 1.95 -11.48 5.93
N GLN A 210 3.23 -11.73 6.21
CA GLN A 210 4.18 -12.29 5.25
C GLN A 210 3.81 -13.72 4.82
N THR A 211 3.22 -14.53 5.69
CA THR A 211 2.75 -15.87 5.35
C THR A 211 1.71 -15.82 4.23
N CYS A 212 0.79 -14.85 4.26
CA CYS A 212 -0.28 -14.72 3.29
C CYS A 212 0.11 -13.88 2.07
N HIS A 213 0.90 -12.82 2.25
CA HIS A 213 1.17 -11.83 1.20
C HIS A 213 2.58 -11.91 0.59
N MET A 214 3.51 -12.63 1.23
CA MET A 214 4.89 -12.82 0.77
C MET A 214 5.28 -14.30 0.82
N GLN A 215 4.45 -15.16 0.22
CA GLN A 215 4.65 -16.60 0.25
C GLN A 215 6.07 -16.96 -0.21
N GLU A 216 6.75 -17.83 0.55
CA GLU A 216 8.12 -18.25 0.28
C GLU A 216 9.13 -17.10 0.21
N GLY A 217 8.82 -15.95 0.83
CA GLY A 217 9.68 -14.75 0.80
C GLY A 217 9.61 -13.95 -0.50
N ASN A 218 8.59 -14.18 -1.33
CA ASN A 218 8.39 -13.45 -2.58
C ASN A 218 7.96 -12.01 -2.30
N HIS A 219 8.71 -11.04 -2.83
CA HIS A 219 8.47 -9.60 -2.64
C HIS A 219 7.45 -9.00 -3.62
N ALA A 220 6.90 -9.78 -4.56
CA ALA A 220 5.82 -9.34 -5.44
C ALA A 220 4.47 -9.36 -4.70
N VAL A 221 4.31 -8.46 -3.73
CA VAL A 221 3.08 -8.36 -2.92
C VAL A 221 1.92 -7.93 -3.80
N ARG A 222 0.94 -8.83 -3.97
CA ARG A 222 -0.27 -8.64 -4.79
C ARG A 222 -1.46 -9.36 -4.15
N THR A 223 -2.67 -8.90 -4.47
CA THR A 223 -3.92 -9.54 -4.05
C THR A 223 -4.88 -9.64 -5.23
N ALA A 224 -5.92 -10.47 -5.12
CA ALA A 224 -6.97 -10.57 -6.13
C ALA A 224 -7.74 -9.24 -6.29
N TRP A 225 -7.97 -8.52 -5.19
CA TRP A 225 -8.57 -7.20 -5.20
C TRP A 225 -7.51 -6.11 -5.04
N GLY A 226 -7.68 -4.99 -5.76
CA GLY A 226 -6.87 -3.79 -5.57
C GLY A 226 -7.24 -3.03 -4.30
N PHE A 227 -6.48 -1.99 -3.96
CA PHE A 227 -6.67 -1.18 -2.74
C PHE A 227 -8.10 -0.66 -2.57
N LEU A 228 -8.70 -0.13 -3.64
CA LEU A 228 -10.05 0.41 -3.61
C LEU A 228 -11.13 -0.64 -3.92
N ALA A 229 -10.82 -1.92 -3.87
CA ALA A 229 -11.68 -3.03 -4.30
C ALA A 229 -12.29 -2.81 -5.71
N VAL A 230 -11.49 -2.21 -6.60
CA VAL A 230 -11.86 -1.94 -7.99
C VAL A 230 -11.41 -3.10 -8.88
N ARG A 231 -12.25 -3.48 -9.82
CA ARG A 231 -11.98 -4.56 -10.75
C ARG A 231 -12.46 -4.22 -12.16
N LEU A 232 -11.62 -4.51 -13.15
CA LEU A 232 -11.95 -4.54 -14.56
C LEU A 232 -11.40 -5.86 -15.13
N PRO A 233 -12.10 -6.57 -16.02
CA PRO A 233 -13.45 -6.28 -16.48
C PRO A 233 -14.52 -6.38 -15.37
N LEU A 234 -15.67 -5.78 -15.62
CA LEU A 234 -16.80 -5.80 -14.68
C LEU A 234 -17.26 -7.24 -14.40
N PRO A 235 -17.89 -7.49 -13.24
CA PRO A 235 -18.46 -8.80 -12.93
C PRO A 235 -19.60 -9.19 -13.90
N GLU A 236 -19.84 -10.49 -14.03
CA GLU A 236 -20.92 -11.01 -14.89
C GLU A 236 -22.33 -10.69 -14.36
N ASP A 237 -22.48 -10.55 -13.06
CA ASP A 237 -23.73 -10.12 -12.44
C ASP A 237 -24.05 -8.68 -12.85
N LYS A 238 -25.15 -8.51 -13.60
CA LYS A 238 -25.53 -7.24 -14.21
C LYS A 238 -25.77 -6.12 -13.19
N GLN A 239 -26.36 -6.44 -12.04
CA GLN A 239 -26.60 -5.43 -11.00
C GLN A 239 -25.30 -4.99 -10.36
N TRP A 240 -24.43 -5.94 -10.01
CA TRP A 240 -23.13 -5.61 -9.45
C TRP A 240 -22.26 -4.86 -10.47
N ALA A 241 -22.29 -5.25 -11.74
CA ALA A 241 -21.60 -4.52 -12.81
C ALA A 241 -22.08 -3.06 -12.93
N ALA A 242 -23.39 -2.81 -12.80
CA ALA A 242 -23.94 -1.46 -12.80
C ALA A 242 -23.50 -0.65 -11.57
N ASP A 243 -23.45 -1.26 -10.39
CA ASP A 243 -22.99 -0.63 -9.18
C ASP A 243 -21.48 -0.32 -9.23
N GLN A 244 -20.67 -1.25 -9.72
CA GLN A 244 -19.24 -1.00 -9.94
C GLN A 244 -18.98 0.07 -11.00
N THR A 245 -19.78 0.13 -12.08
CA THR A 245 -19.70 1.21 -13.06
C THR A 245 -19.94 2.56 -12.40
N THR A 246 -20.95 2.68 -11.54
CA THR A 246 -21.22 3.91 -10.78
C THR A 246 -20.03 4.30 -9.89
N ILE A 247 -19.40 3.34 -9.23
CA ILE A 247 -18.21 3.59 -8.40
C ILE A 247 -17.03 4.04 -9.26
N LEU A 248 -16.79 3.42 -10.41
CA LEU A 248 -15.73 3.80 -11.35
C LEU A 248 -15.94 5.22 -11.91
N GLN A 249 -17.19 5.61 -12.13
CA GLN A 249 -17.57 6.98 -12.49
C GLN A 249 -17.28 7.95 -11.33
N GLY A 250 -17.63 7.58 -10.10
CA GLY A 250 -17.29 8.37 -8.89
C GLY A 250 -15.78 8.47 -8.64
N LEU A 251 -15.00 7.49 -9.05
CA LEU A 251 -13.54 7.53 -9.04
C LEU A 251 -12.95 8.34 -10.21
N GLY A 252 -13.79 8.81 -11.14
CA GLY A 252 -13.37 9.50 -12.35
C GLY A 252 -12.58 8.63 -13.34
N VAL A 253 -12.68 7.31 -13.23
CA VAL A 253 -12.03 6.33 -14.13
C VAL A 253 -12.86 6.11 -15.40
N LEU A 254 -14.18 6.18 -15.27
CA LEU A 254 -15.14 6.17 -16.39
C LEU A 254 -15.87 7.51 -16.44
N ASP A 255 -16.21 7.94 -17.67
CA ASP A 255 -17.09 9.07 -17.90
C ASP A 255 -18.58 8.69 -17.70
N PRO A 256 -19.53 9.64 -17.81
CA PRO A 256 -20.96 9.34 -17.70
C PRO A 256 -21.49 8.30 -18.72
N ASP A 257 -20.85 8.18 -19.87
CA ASP A 257 -21.19 7.19 -20.91
C ASP A 257 -20.55 5.82 -20.67
N GLY A 258 -19.77 5.67 -19.57
CA GLY A 258 -19.03 4.46 -19.23
C GLY A 258 -17.74 4.27 -20.04
N LYS A 259 -17.25 5.31 -20.72
CA LYS A 259 -15.97 5.26 -21.46
C LYS A 259 -14.80 5.57 -20.56
N PRO A 260 -13.63 4.96 -20.83
CA PRO A 260 -12.40 5.26 -20.08
C PRO A 260 -11.99 6.73 -20.16
N THR A 261 -11.58 7.28 -19.02
CA THR A 261 -10.99 8.63 -18.94
C THR A 261 -9.45 8.55 -18.91
N ALA A 262 -8.78 9.71 -18.97
CA ALA A 262 -7.31 9.78 -18.80
C ALA A 262 -6.86 9.25 -17.43
N ARG A 263 -7.68 9.33 -16.40
CA ARG A 263 -7.37 8.77 -15.06
C ARG A 263 -7.23 7.25 -15.08
N LEU A 264 -7.89 6.54 -16.01
CA LEU A 264 -7.72 5.10 -16.18
C LEU A 264 -6.28 4.73 -16.52
N GLU A 265 -5.59 5.50 -17.35
CA GLU A 265 -4.19 5.20 -17.71
C GLU A 265 -3.26 5.30 -16.49
N VAL A 266 -3.50 6.26 -15.59
CA VAL A 266 -2.76 6.35 -14.33
C VAL A 266 -3.05 5.15 -13.42
N VAL A 267 -4.31 4.74 -13.33
CA VAL A 267 -4.74 3.55 -12.56
C VAL A 267 -4.09 2.28 -13.08
N LYS A 268 -4.00 2.11 -14.41
CA LYS A 268 -3.28 0.98 -15.05
C LYS A 268 -1.80 1.00 -14.71
N THR A 269 -1.14 2.15 -14.87
CA THR A 269 0.29 2.31 -14.61
C THR A 269 0.63 2.04 -13.15
N ALA A 270 -0.22 2.49 -12.23
CA ALA A 270 -0.06 2.26 -10.79
C ALA A 270 -0.55 0.87 -10.35
N ASP A 271 -1.10 0.06 -11.26
CA ASP A 271 -1.63 -1.29 -10.99
C ASP A 271 -2.60 -1.33 -9.78
N VAL A 272 -3.42 -0.28 -9.61
CA VAL A 272 -4.36 -0.18 -8.48
C VAL A 272 -5.65 -0.98 -8.68
N ALA A 273 -5.93 -1.42 -9.91
CA ALA A 273 -7.08 -2.26 -10.26
C ALA A 273 -6.65 -3.59 -10.86
N ARG A 274 -7.52 -4.60 -10.82
CA ARG A 274 -7.37 -5.84 -11.59
C ARG A 274 -8.02 -5.64 -12.95
N LEU A 275 -7.20 -5.71 -14.01
CA LEU A 275 -7.63 -5.40 -15.37
C LEU A 275 -8.09 -6.62 -16.18
N THR A 276 -7.76 -7.84 -15.73
CA THR A 276 -8.17 -9.07 -16.39
C THR A 276 -8.72 -10.10 -15.41
N GLN A 277 -9.62 -10.95 -15.88
CA GLN A 277 -10.12 -12.10 -15.11
C GLN A 277 -8.97 -13.05 -14.75
N GLN A 278 -8.01 -13.22 -15.66
CA GLN A 278 -6.86 -14.08 -15.44
C GLN A 278 -5.97 -13.59 -14.29
N ASP A 279 -5.69 -12.27 -14.22
CA ASP A 279 -4.90 -11.68 -13.12
C ASP A 279 -5.60 -11.90 -11.79
N TRP A 280 -6.92 -11.64 -11.76
CA TRP A 280 -7.73 -11.85 -10.56
C TRP A 280 -7.68 -13.32 -10.11
N GLN A 281 -7.91 -14.26 -11.02
CA GLN A 281 -7.92 -15.70 -10.72
C GLN A 281 -6.56 -16.17 -10.23
N LYS A 282 -5.48 -15.75 -10.88
CA LYS A 282 -4.11 -16.10 -10.48
C LYS A 282 -3.81 -15.72 -9.03
N GLU A 283 -4.16 -14.51 -8.61
CA GLU A 283 -3.93 -14.07 -7.23
C GLU A 283 -4.90 -14.76 -6.24
N ARG A 284 -6.12 -15.09 -6.67
CA ARG A 284 -7.07 -15.88 -5.90
C ARG A 284 -6.55 -17.30 -5.64
N ASP A 285 -6.04 -17.96 -6.67
CA ASP A 285 -5.49 -19.34 -6.57
C ASP A 285 -4.24 -19.35 -5.67
N LYS A 286 -3.40 -18.36 -5.77
CA LYS A 286 -2.23 -18.18 -4.91
C LYS A 286 -2.64 -18.07 -3.43
N MET A 287 -3.68 -17.31 -3.12
CA MET A 287 -4.20 -17.18 -1.75
C MET A 287 -4.83 -18.50 -1.28
N LEU A 288 -5.62 -19.19 -2.12
CA LEU A 288 -6.18 -20.50 -1.80
C LEU A 288 -5.09 -21.53 -1.47
N LYS A 289 -4.01 -21.58 -2.27
CA LYS A 289 -2.86 -22.45 -2.00
C LYS A 289 -2.27 -22.17 -0.61
N THR A 290 -2.21 -20.91 -0.20
CA THR A 290 -1.74 -20.53 1.14
C THR A 290 -2.70 -21.02 2.24
N CYS A 291 -3.99 -20.80 2.05
CA CYS A 291 -5.02 -21.24 3.01
C CYS A 291 -5.03 -22.76 3.20
N HIS A 292 -4.79 -23.52 2.13
CA HIS A 292 -4.77 -24.99 2.14
C HIS A 292 -3.66 -25.59 3.02
N GLN A 293 -2.70 -24.83 3.46
CA GLN A 293 -1.70 -25.33 4.42
C GLN A 293 -2.32 -25.66 5.78
N CYS A 294 -3.48 -25.07 6.10
CA CYS A 294 -4.15 -25.26 7.40
C CYS A 294 -5.65 -25.57 7.26
N HIS A 295 -6.30 -25.20 6.16
CA HIS A 295 -7.74 -25.32 5.95
C HIS A 295 -8.07 -26.23 4.79
N SER A 296 -9.24 -26.90 4.84
CA SER A 296 -9.75 -27.67 3.70
C SER A 296 -10.05 -26.75 2.52
N ALA A 297 -9.96 -27.28 1.30
CA ALA A 297 -10.20 -26.53 0.07
C ALA A 297 -11.59 -25.88 0.04
N ASN A 298 -12.62 -26.65 0.43
CA ASN A 298 -14.00 -26.14 0.44
C ASN A 298 -14.20 -25.02 1.43
N PHE A 299 -13.61 -25.13 2.63
CA PHE A 299 -13.68 -24.05 3.64
C PHE A 299 -13.00 -22.78 3.13
N ALA A 300 -11.75 -22.90 2.67
CA ALA A 300 -10.99 -21.73 2.19
C ALA A 300 -11.70 -21.03 1.03
N LYS A 301 -12.23 -21.81 0.07
CA LYS A 301 -12.99 -21.27 -1.05
C LYS A 301 -14.25 -20.53 -0.57
N ALA A 302 -15.04 -21.16 0.30
CA ALA A 302 -16.26 -20.55 0.83
C ALA A 302 -15.99 -19.26 1.62
N GLU A 303 -14.90 -19.19 2.39
CA GLU A 303 -14.55 -17.97 3.13
C GLU A 303 -14.16 -16.81 2.18
N LEU A 304 -13.42 -17.07 1.11
CA LEU A 304 -13.12 -16.05 0.11
C LEU A 304 -14.34 -15.62 -0.69
N GLU A 305 -15.28 -16.53 -0.97
CA GLU A 305 -16.56 -16.21 -1.62
C GLU A 305 -17.45 -15.32 -0.75
N LYS A 306 -17.46 -15.52 0.58
CA LYS A 306 -18.12 -14.59 1.52
C LYS A 306 -17.53 -13.18 1.44
N GLY A 307 -16.20 -13.08 1.25
CA GLY A 307 -15.55 -11.79 1.02
C GLY A 307 -16.06 -11.11 -0.25
N ASP A 308 -16.20 -11.84 -1.35
CA ASP A 308 -16.75 -11.31 -2.60
C ASP A 308 -18.21 -10.86 -2.45
N GLN A 309 -19.03 -11.60 -1.69
CA GLN A 309 -20.40 -11.21 -1.36
C GLN A 309 -20.45 -9.92 -0.53
N MET A 310 -19.54 -9.76 0.43
CA MET A 310 -19.45 -8.53 1.22
C MET A 310 -19.05 -7.32 0.34
N ILE A 311 -18.13 -7.49 -0.61
CA ILE A 311 -17.80 -6.43 -1.58
C ILE A 311 -19.02 -6.06 -2.42
N ARG A 312 -19.77 -7.06 -2.91
CA ARG A 312 -20.99 -6.82 -3.69
C ARG A 312 -22.00 -6.00 -2.92
N GLU A 313 -22.25 -6.34 -1.66
CA GLU A 313 -23.20 -5.59 -0.83
C GLU A 313 -22.69 -4.17 -0.48
N ALA A 314 -21.41 -4.03 -0.17
CA ALA A 314 -20.80 -2.73 0.06
C ALA A 314 -20.84 -1.84 -1.19
N ASP A 315 -20.60 -2.41 -2.38
CA ASP A 315 -20.71 -1.71 -3.66
C ASP A 315 -22.15 -1.23 -3.93
N ARG A 316 -23.14 -2.05 -3.62
CA ARG A 316 -24.56 -1.68 -3.75
C ARG A 316 -24.91 -0.44 -2.92
N LEU A 317 -24.52 -0.43 -1.65
CA LEU A 317 -24.76 0.70 -0.73
C LEU A 317 -24.06 1.96 -1.21
N LEU A 318 -22.78 1.85 -1.56
CA LEU A 318 -22.00 3.00 -2.02
C LEU A 318 -22.53 3.55 -3.36
N ALA A 319 -22.87 2.69 -4.31
CA ALA A 319 -23.42 3.12 -5.60
C ALA A 319 -24.76 3.84 -5.43
N GLU A 320 -25.61 3.41 -4.50
CA GLU A 320 -26.85 4.12 -4.16
C GLU A 320 -26.54 5.53 -3.62
N ALA A 321 -25.58 5.67 -2.71
CA ALA A 321 -25.17 6.97 -2.19
C ALA A 321 -24.61 7.89 -3.28
N ILE A 322 -23.77 7.36 -4.18
CA ILE A 322 -23.22 8.12 -5.32
C ILE A 322 -24.33 8.65 -6.22
N ARG A 323 -25.32 7.82 -6.56
CA ARG A 323 -26.46 8.22 -7.40
C ARG A 323 -27.27 9.35 -6.76
N ILE A 324 -27.51 9.30 -5.44
CA ILE A 324 -28.19 10.37 -4.70
C ILE A 324 -27.46 11.71 -4.86
N LEU A 325 -26.15 11.73 -4.67
CA LEU A 325 -25.35 12.96 -4.81
C LEU A 325 -25.27 13.42 -6.27
N ALA A 326 -25.17 12.48 -7.22
CA ALA A 326 -25.16 12.80 -8.65
C ALA A 326 -26.48 13.48 -9.07
N ASP A 327 -27.62 13.03 -8.57
CA ASP A 327 -28.91 13.67 -8.80
C ASP A 327 -28.95 15.08 -8.19
N LEU A 328 -28.42 15.29 -6.99
CA LEU A 328 -28.34 16.63 -6.39
C LEU A 328 -27.46 17.59 -7.20
N TYR A 329 -26.38 17.12 -7.81
CA TYR A 329 -25.59 17.92 -8.76
C TYR A 329 -26.36 18.23 -10.03
N LYS A 330 -27.05 17.23 -10.61
CA LYS A 330 -27.87 17.38 -11.81
C LYS A 330 -28.99 18.39 -11.63
N ASP A 331 -29.62 18.39 -10.46
CA ASP A 331 -30.72 19.28 -10.10
C ASP A 331 -30.24 20.70 -9.69
N GLY A 332 -28.92 20.93 -9.66
CA GLY A 332 -28.33 22.21 -9.25
C GLY A 332 -28.49 22.52 -7.76
N ILE A 333 -28.80 21.53 -6.94
CA ILE A 333 -28.97 21.64 -5.49
C ILE A 333 -27.60 21.68 -4.80
N LEU A 334 -26.66 20.84 -5.26
CA LEU A 334 -25.26 20.90 -4.90
C LEU A 334 -24.45 21.46 -6.08
N GLN A 335 -23.42 22.25 -5.76
CA GLN A 335 -22.51 22.80 -6.75
C GLN A 335 -21.26 21.92 -6.82
N LYS A 336 -20.91 21.46 -8.01
CA LYS A 336 -19.66 20.77 -8.24
C LYS A 336 -18.46 21.70 -8.03
N PRO A 337 -17.33 21.19 -7.52
CA PRO A 337 -16.08 21.95 -7.47
C PRO A 337 -15.71 22.47 -8.87
N LYS A 338 -15.20 23.71 -8.96
CA LYS A 338 -14.93 24.41 -10.22
C LYS A 338 -14.03 23.66 -11.19
N ASN A 339 -13.11 22.85 -10.66
CA ASN A 339 -12.10 22.12 -11.44
C ASN A 339 -12.47 20.64 -11.69
N TYR A 340 -13.70 20.24 -11.36
CA TYR A 340 -14.13 18.86 -11.50
C TYR A 340 -15.09 18.71 -12.69
N ALA A 341 -14.60 18.04 -13.74
CA ALA A 341 -15.29 17.93 -15.02
C ALA A 341 -16.40 16.85 -15.05
N TYR A 342 -16.43 15.95 -14.08
CA TYR A 342 -17.32 14.78 -14.11
C TYR A 342 -18.69 15.10 -13.51
N ALA A 343 -19.72 14.32 -13.93
CA ALA A 343 -21.10 14.46 -13.45
C ALA A 343 -21.32 13.88 -12.04
N PHE A 344 -20.45 12.99 -11.61
CA PHE A 344 -20.52 12.27 -10.34
C PHE A 344 -19.71 12.99 -9.25
N PRO A 345 -20.04 12.78 -7.95
CA PRO A 345 -19.17 13.26 -6.87
C PRO A 345 -17.79 12.61 -6.97
N ASP A 346 -16.74 13.37 -6.67
CA ASP A 346 -15.37 12.85 -6.68
C ASP A 346 -15.09 12.12 -5.36
N LEU A 347 -15.04 10.80 -5.42
CA LEU A 347 -14.70 9.95 -4.26
C LEU A 347 -13.29 10.16 -3.74
N LEU A 348 -12.46 10.92 -4.46
CA LEU A 348 -11.06 11.17 -4.10
C LEU A 348 -10.83 12.59 -3.57
N THR A 349 -11.88 13.37 -3.27
CA THR A 349 -11.75 14.72 -2.68
C THR A 349 -11.32 14.70 -1.22
N PHE A 350 -11.44 13.59 -0.51
CA PHE A 350 -11.09 13.45 0.90
C PHE A 350 -11.70 14.56 1.76
N HIS A 351 -10.91 15.21 2.62
CA HIS A 351 -11.39 16.26 3.52
C HIS A 351 -11.74 17.58 2.83
N ASP A 352 -11.44 17.73 1.53
CA ASP A 352 -11.81 18.92 0.74
C ASP A 352 -13.26 18.89 0.23
N ALA A 353 -14.02 17.85 0.52
CA ALA A 353 -15.45 17.81 0.21
C ALA A 353 -16.18 18.99 0.86
N PRO A 354 -16.87 19.83 0.07
CA PRO A 354 -17.31 21.16 0.56
C PRO A 354 -18.56 21.12 1.45
N THR A 355 -19.31 20.04 1.43
CA THR A 355 -20.57 19.90 2.19
C THR A 355 -20.58 18.65 3.06
N VAL A 356 -21.44 18.66 4.09
CA VAL A 356 -21.58 17.54 5.03
C VAL A 356 -21.96 16.25 4.30
N ILE A 357 -22.86 16.31 3.31
CA ILE A 357 -23.30 15.11 2.57
C ILE A 357 -22.18 14.54 1.71
N GLU A 358 -21.32 15.38 1.13
CA GLU A 358 -20.15 14.93 0.36
C GLU A 358 -19.08 14.34 1.29
N GLN A 359 -18.85 14.93 2.46
CA GLN A 359 -17.97 14.36 3.47
C GLN A 359 -18.46 13.00 3.99
N LYS A 360 -19.78 12.84 4.16
CA LYS A 360 -20.40 11.55 4.50
C LYS A 360 -20.13 10.49 3.43
N LEU A 361 -20.29 10.84 2.15
CA LEU A 361 -19.97 9.94 1.05
C LEU A 361 -18.49 9.53 1.04
N PHE A 362 -17.59 10.48 1.31
CA PHE A 362 -16.17 10.20 1.42
C PHE A 362 -15.85 9.21 2.54
N VAL A 363 -16.40 9.40 3.74
CA VAL A 363 -16.22 8.48 4.88
C VAL A 363 -16.78 7.10 4.55
N MET A 364 -17.99 7.05 3.99
CA MET A 364 -18.62 5.80 3.55
C MET A 364 -17.75 5.04 2.55
N HIS A 365 -17.12 5.72 1.60
CA HIS A 365 -16.25 5.12 0.60
C HIS A 365 -14.94 4.62 1.16
N LEU A 366 -14.16 5.51 1.79
CA LEU A 366 -12.76 5.24 2.09
C LEU A 366 -12.55 4.60 3.46
N GLU A 367 -13.46 4.81 4.41
CA GLU A 367 -13.39 4.23 5.73
C GLU A 367 -14.29 2.99 5.85
N HIS A 368 -15.59 3.15 5.77
CA HIS A 368 -16.51 2.08 6.14
C HIS A 368 -16.57 0.96 5.08
N ARG A 369 -16.58 1.31 3.80
CA ARG A 369 -16.51 0.30 2.73
C ARG A 369 -15.19 -0.48 2.78
N MET A 370 -14.07 0.21 3.02
CA MET A 370 -12.77 -0.46 3.13
C MET A 370 -12.75 -1.44 4.30
N ARG A 371 -13.32 -1.06 5.44
CA ARG A 371 -13.46 -1.94 6.61
C ARG A 371 -14.37 -3.13 6.35
N ALA A 372 -15.47 -2.95 5.62
CA ALA A 372 -16.40 -4.03 5.30
C ALA A 372 -15.69 -5.17 4.55
N PHE A 373 -15.09 -4.89 3.38
CA PHE A 373 -14.49 -5.96 2.59
C PHE A 373 -13.14 -6.44 3.12
N GLN A 374 -12.28 -5.54 3.58
CA GLN A 374 -10.97 -5.94 4.11
C GLN A 374 -11.12 -6.75 5.41
N GLY A 375 -12.06 -6.36 6.29
CA GLY A 375 -12.37 -7.11 7.49
C GLY A 375 -12.75 -8.55 7.21
N THR A 376 -13.57 -8.79 6.19
CA THR A 376 -13.95 -10.13 5.77
C THR A 376 -12.73 -10.95 5.29
N PHE A 377 -11.88 -10.38 4.44
CA PHE A 377 -10.68 -11.07 3.95
C PHE A 377 -9.59 -11.27 5.02
N HIS A 378 -9.64 -10.51 6.13
CA HIS A 378 -8.79 -10.73 7.29
C HIS A 378 -9.45 -11.59 8.38
N ALA A 379 -10.59 -12.23 8.06
CA ALA A 379 -11.35 -13.09 8.98
C ALA A 379 -11.72 -12.38 10.29
N ASN A 380 -12.08 -11.10 10.20
CA ASN A 380 -12.48 -10.28 11.33
C ASN A 380 -13.93 -9.81 11.18
N PRO A 381 -14.89 -10.52 11.85
CA PRO A 381 -16.32 -10.23 11.72
C PRO A 381 -16.72 -8.86 12.27
N ASP A 382 -16.03 -8.35 13.30
CA ASP A 382 -16.33 -7.04 13.87
C ASP A 382 -16.04 -5.91 12.87
N TYR A 383 -14.87 -5.95 12.22
CA TYR A 383 -14.56 -4.97 11.20
C TYR A 383 -15.46 -5.10 9.97
N ALA A 384 -15.77 -6.34 9.55
CA ALA A 384 -16.65 -6.54 8.40
C ALA A 384 -18.07 -6.06 8.67
N LEU A 385 -18.65 -6.45 9.83
CA LEU A 385 -20.05 -6.19 10.14
C LEU A 385 -20.26 -4.84 10.82
N TRP A 386 -19.63 -4.63 12.01
CA TRP A 386 -19.94 -3.48 12.87
C TRP A 386 -19.22 -2.20 12.44
N TYR A 387 -17.92 -2.28 12.17
CA TYR A 387 -17.13 -1.11 11.77
C TYR A 387 -17.18 -0.83 10.27
N GLY A 388 -17.71 -1.76 9.46
CA GLY A 388 -17.85 -1.63 8.02
C GLY A 388 -19.30 -1.52 7.57
N TRP A 389 -19.97 -2.65 7.35
CA TRP A 389 -21.29 -2.69 6.74
C TRP A 389 -22.36 -1.92 7.53
N SER A 390 -22.42 -2.05 8.86
CA SER A 390 -23.40 -1.34 9.69
C SER A 390 -23.22 0.18 9.62
N GLU A 391 -21.96 0.64 9.57
CA GLU A 391 -21.66 2.05 9.41
C GLU A 391 -22.05 2.54 8.02
N MET A 392 -21.83 1.75 6.95
CA MET A 392 -22.30 2.10 5.61
C MET A 392 -23.83 2.24 5.54
N GLN A 393 -24.58 1.38 6.25
CA GLN A 393 -26.04 1.50 6.35
C GLN A 393 -26.45 2.80 7.03
N ARG A 394 -25.74 3.18 8.10
CA ARG A 394 -25.96 4.45 8.80
C ARG A 394 -25.65 5.64 7.90
N ASP A 395 -24.49 5.63 7.23
CA ASP A 395 -24.12 6.69 6.30
C ASP A 395 -25.16 6.87 5.18
N LEU A 396 -25.63 5.77 4.59
CA LEU A 396 -26.64 5.83 3.53
C LEU A 396 -27.96 6.43 4.06
N THR A 397 -28.36 6.09 5.28
CA THR A 397 -29.56 6.65 5.91
C THR A 397 -29.40 8.17 6.14
N GLU A 398 -28.26 8.60 6.65
CA GLU A 398 -27.97 10.01 6.87
C GLU A 398 -27.87 10.78 5.54
N ILE A 399 -27.24 10.19 4.50
CA ILE A 399 -27.18 10.77 3.15
C ILE A 399 -28.59 10.97 2.57
N LYS A 400 -29.49 9.98 2.71
CA LYS A 400 -30.89 10.09 2.28
C LYS A 400 -31.61 11.24 2.98
N THR A 401 -31.49 11.32 4.30
CA THR A 401 -32.12 12.39 5.11
C THR A 401 -31.58 13.77 4.71
N LEU A 402 -30.27 13.93 4.58
CA LEU A 402 -29.63 15.18 4.14
C LEU A 402 -30.08 15.57 2.72
N ALA A 403 -30.18 14.61 1.82
CA ALA A 403 -30.63 14.87 0.44
C ALA A 403 -32.08 15.37 0.39
N GLU A 404 -32.97 14.76 1.18
CA GLU A 404 -34.36 15.22 1.29
C GLU A 404 -34.47 16.63 1.84
N GLU A 405 -33.69 16.94 2.89
CA GLU A 405 -33.64 18.27 3.47
C GLU A 405 -33.12 19.32 2.46
N LEU A 406 -32.06 19.00 1.73
CA LEU A 406 -31.51 19.88 0.69
C LEU A 406 -32.51 20.14 -0.43
N ARG A 407 -33.24 19.12 -0.89
CA ARG A 407 -34.31 19.25 -1.90
C ARG A 407 -35.45 20.14 -1.40
N ARG A 408 -35.88 19.96 -0.15
CA ARG A 408 -36.92 20.79 0.47
C ARG A 408 -36.49 22.24 0.54
N ARG A 409 -35.31 22.55 1.08
CA ARG A 409 -34.76 23.91 1.16
C ARG A 409 -34.59 24.58 -0.20
N HIS A 410 -34.21 23.80 -1.22
CA HIS A 410 -34.08 24.30 -2.58
C HIS A 410 -35.44 24.68 -3.20
N LYS A 411 -36.49 23.93 -2.92
CA LYS A 411 -37.86 24.21 -3.34
C LYS A 411 -38.39 25.49 -2.67
N GLU A 412 -38.24 25.60 -1.35
CA GLU A 412 -38.65 26.77 -0.57
C GLU A 412 -37.97 28.10 -0.99
N LYS A 413 -36.79 28.04 -1.58
CA LYS A 413 -36.08 29.20 -2.13
C LYS A 413 -36.54 29.64 -3.50
N LYS A 414 -37.24 28.74 -4.23
CA LYS A 414 -37.76 29.04 -5.58
C LYS A 414 -39.22 29.52 -5.57
N GLU A 415 -39.93 29.29 -4.48
CA GLU A 415 -41.24 29.86 -4.17
C GLU A 415 -41.10 31.23 -3.56
#